data_28f9e8c6d59ba1c651d4fa91f142b56e
#
_entry.id   28f9e8c6d59ba1c651d4fa91f142b56e
#
_cell.length_a   1.000
_cell.length_b   1.000
_cell.length_c   1.000
_cell.angle_alpha   90.00
_cell.angle_beta   90.00
_cell.angle_gamma   90.00
#
_symmetry.space_group_name_H-M   'P 1'
#
loop_
_entity.id
_entity.type
_entity.pdbx_description
1 polymer ?
#
loop_
_entity_poly.entity_id
_entity_poly.type
_entity_poly.pdbx_seq_one_letter_code
_entity_poly.pdbx_strand_id
1 'polypeptide(L)'
;MAFEPPQRLVRALGETYGDTAATEWLGPLPEHARTVLDHASLDAERVMAPGGRSSLVLLVRRPDDSPAALKIAPPFARPELERDALAHWNGWGAVRLLDETPDGGLLLERLHPEVSLRSLPEAKALLEAAGTVRKLWVEPPAGHGFESVAERTQRQAAAMEPYRADPTAGDLTAAALAAREELVAAPDESLLLHGCFRQGKVLGGDRAPWLAVGPEPLVGERAYDLARLVRDRVEDLVGASAGASTARRRVNKLADSLDMDRERLRGWTLFRAVESGTRALTAGRRQDAELLMEFASWL
;
A
#
# COMPACT_ATOMS: atom_id res chain seq x y z
N MET A 1 28.58 7.06 -5.44
CA MET A 1 27.65 7.01 -4.29
C MET A 1 27.42 5.56 -3.92
N ALA A 2 27.40 5.18 -2.62
CA ALA A 2 27.00 3.84 -2.23
C ALA A 2 25.47 3.77 -2.19
N PHE A 3 24.87 2.84 -2.94
CA PHE A 3 23.41 2.63 -2.97
C PHE A 3 23.03 1.56 -1.94
N GLU A 4 23.23 1.87 -0.66
CA GLU A 4 22.86 0.93 0.40
C GLU A 4 21.34 0.86 0.54
N PRO A 5 20.74 -0.35 0.52
CA PRO A 5 19.32 -0.52 0.74
C PRO A 5 18.91 -0.03 2.13
N PRO A 6 17.85 0.78 2.25
CA PRO A 6 17.34 1.20 3.55
C PRO A 6 16.95 -0.01 4.42
N GLN A 7 17.25 0.02 5.71
CA GLN A 7 16.93 -1.08 6.65
C GLN A 7 15.45 -1.49 6.62
N ARG A 8 14.55 -0.53 6.38
CA ARG A 8 13.13 -0.80 6.23
C ARG A 8 12.81 -1.69 5.03
N LEU A 9 13.51 -1.50 3.91
CA LEU A 9 13.37 -2.35 2.72
C LEU A 9 13.87 -3.76 3.01
N VAL A 10 15.07 -3.87 3.59
CA VAL A 10 15.69 -5.15 3.94
C VAL A 10 14.75 -5.99 4.80
N ARG A 11 14.27 -5.42 5.92
CA ARG A 11 13.35 -6.10 6.83
C ARG A 11 12.04 -6.49 6.12
N ALA A 12 11.44 -5.57 5.38
CA ALA A 12 10.14 -5.80 4.77
C ALA A 12 10.16 -6.87 3.67
N LEU A 13 11.25 -6.98 2.93
CA LEU A 13 11.42 -8.05 1.94
C LEU A 13 11.56 -9.42 2.61
N GLY A 14 12.38 -9.54 3.65
CA GLY A 14 12.50 -10.78 4.43
C GLY A 14 11.16 -11.23 5.03
N GLU A 15 10.43 -10.32 5.69
CA GLU A 15 9.11 -10.59 6.26
C GLU A 15 8.05 -10.99 5.20
N THR A 16 8.16 -10.52 3.96
CA THR A 16 7.12 -10.72 2.95
C THR A 16 7.41 -11.89 2.02
N TYR A 17 8.68 -12.08 1.66
CA TYR A 17 9.10 -13.04 0.62
C TYR A 17 10.09 -14.10 1.13
N GLY A 18 10.49 -14.00 2.40
CA GLY A 18 11.49 -14.87 3.03
C GLY A 18 12.91 -14.33 2.90
N ASP A 19 13.74 -14.65 3.90
CA ASP A 19 15.09 -14.11 4.02
C ASP A 19 16.01 -14.54 2.86
N THR A 20 15.84 -15.74 2.34
CA THR A 20 16.65 -16.24 1.22
C THR A 20 16.44 -15.40 -0.04
N ALA A 21 15.19 -15.28 -0.51
CA ALA A 21 14.88 -14.49 -1.69
C ALA A 21 15.25 -13.00 -1.52
N ALA A 22 15.02 -12.46 -0.32
CA ALA A 22 15.40 -11.10 0.01
C ALA A 22 16.92 -10.89 -0.09
N THR A 23 17.71 -11.79 0.48
CA THR A 23 19.19 -11.71 0.49
C THR A 23 19.78 -11.85 -0.90
N GLU A 24 19.26 -12.80 -1.71
CA GLU A 24 19.69 -13.02 -3.09
C GLU A 24 19.47 -11.79 -3.97
N TRP A 25 18.38 -11.06 -3.78
CA TRP A 25 18.13 -9.84 -4.53
C TRP A 25 18.87 -8.62 -3.98
N LEU A 26 18.96 -8.48 -2.66
CA LEU A 26 19.61 -7.33 -2.01
C LEU A 26 21.13 -7.32 -2.22
N GLY A 27 21.77 -8.49 -2.32
CA GLY A 27 23.21 -8.60 -2.51
C GLY A 27 23.73 -7.84 -3.75
N PRO A 28 23.23 -8.14 -4.95
CA PRO A 28 23.65 -7.45 -6.18
C PRO A 28 22.98 -6.08 -6.38
N LEU A 29 21.99 -5.69 -5.57
CA LEU A 29 21.20 -4.48 -5.80
C LEU A 29 22.02 -3.19 -5.97
N PRO A 30 23.09 -2.92 -5.18
CA PRO A 30 23.87 -1.69 -5.37
C PRO A 30 24.57 -1.61 -6.72
N GLU A 31 25.01 -2.75 -7.27
CA GLU A 31 25.62 -2.82 -8.59
C GLU A 31 24.57 -2.75 -9.70
N HIS A 32 23.47 -3.47 -9.54
CA HIS A 32 22.33 -3.40 -10.44
C HIS A 32 21.79 -1.96 -10.54
N ALA A 33 21.68 -1.23 -9.43
CA ALA A 33 21.25 0.15 -9.45
C ALA A 33 22.21 1.07 -10.24
N ARG A 34 23.52 0.83 -10.18
CA ARG A 34 24.50 1.56 -11.02
C ARG A 34 24.28 1.25 -12.52
N THR A 35 24.14 -0.01 -12.85
CA THR A 35 23.88 -0.43 -14.23
C THR A 35 22.63 0.24 -14.81
N VAL A 36 21.53 0.25 -14.03
CA VAL A 36 20.28 0.92 -14.44
C VAL A 36 20.48 2.42 -14.65
N LEU A 37 21.20 3.10 -13.74
CA LEU A 37 21.49 4.53 -13.87
C LEU A 37 22.34 4.84 -15.10
N ASP A 38 23.40 4.05 -15.31
CA ASP A 38 24.32 4.24 -16.44
C ASP A 38 23.61 4.01 -17.80
N HIS A 39 22.83 2.92 -17.93
CA HIS A 39 22.11 2.63 -19.16
C HIS A 39 21.01 3.64 -19.47
N ALA A 40 20.36 4.19 -18.46
CA ALA A 40 19.32 5.21 -18.59
C ALA A 40 19.89 6.64 -18.59
N SER A 41 21.23 6.82 -18.49
CA SER A 41 21.90 8.12 -18.41
C SER A 41 21.31 9.01 -17.32
N LEU A 42 21.09 8.45 -16.11
CA LEU A 42 20.51 9.14 -14.96
C LEU A 42 21.57 9.48 -13.92
N ASP A 43 21.55 10.70 -13.42
CA ASP A 43 22.41 11.16 -12.33
C ASP A 43 21.70 10.96 -10.99
N ALA A 44 22.28 10.10 -10.11
CA ALA A 44 21.71 9.84 -8.80
C ALA A 44 22.00 10.98 -7.82
N GLU A 45 20.96 11.53 -7.20
CA GLU A 45 21.07 12.53 -6.13
C GLU A 45 21.14 11.87 -4.76
N ARG A 46 20.20 10.99 -4.44
CA ARG A 46 20.15 10.28 -3.16
C ARG A 46 19.25 9.05 -3.18
N VAL A 47 19.53 8.12 -2.26
CA VAL A 47 18.60 7.03 -1.91
C VAL A 47 17.51 7.58 -1.00
N MET A 48 16.26 7.22 -1.24
CA MET A 48 15.15 7.57 -0.37
C MET A 48 15.18 6.78 0.93
N ALA A 49 15.27 7.49 2.07
CA ALA A 49 15.17 6.91 3.41
C ALA A 49 13.99 7.56 4.15
N PRO A 50 13.24 6.79 4.93
CA PRO A 50 13.33 5.35 5.21
C PRO A 50 12.96 4.43 4.04
N GLY A 51 12.57 4.98 2.88
CA GLY A 51 12.29 4.27 1.65
C GLY A 51 11.00 3.43 1.63
N GLY A 52 10.83 2.69 0.54
CA GLY A 52 9.74 1.74 0.33
C GLY A 52 9.90 0.46 1.15
N ARG A 53 8.91 -0.42 1.05
CA ARG A 53 8.94 -1.77 1.65
C ARG A 53 9.22 -2.87 0.62
N SER A 54 9.08 -2.57 -0.66
CA SER A 54 9.19 -3.55 -1.76
C SER A 54 10.15 -3.13 -2.87
N SER A 55 10.83 -1.98 -2.73
CA SER A 55 11.68 -1.44 -3.79
C SER A 55 12.68 -0.43 -3.25
N LEU A 56 13.84 -0.34 -3.91
CA LEU A 56 14.76 0.77 -3.78
C LEU A 56 14.20 1.95 -4.58
N VAL A 57 14.23 3.15 -4.00
CA VAL A 57 13.84 4.39 -4.69
C VAL A 57 15.01 5.36 -4.62
N LEU A 58 15.42 5.85 -5.78
CA LEU A 58 16.47 6.84 -5.94
C LEU A 58 15.85 8.15 -6.48
N LEU A 59 16.23 9.28 -5.92
CA LEU A 59 15.99 10.56 -6.55
C LEU A 59 17.09 10.78 -7.58
N VAL A 60 16.71 11.12 -8.81
CA VAL A 60 17.62 11.21 -9.94
C VAL A 60 17.37 12.47 -10.76
N ARG A 61 18.39 12.85 -11.56
CA ARG A 61 18.29 13.81 -12.65
C ARG A 61 18.33 13.07 -13.98
N ARG A 62 17.50 13.52 -14.91
CA ARG A 62 17.52 13.07 -16.30
C ARG A 62 18.59 13.83 -17.12
N PRO A 63 18.92 13.39 -18.33
CA PRO A 63 19.90 14.08 -19.20
C PRO A 63 19.54 15.56 -19.50
N ASP A 64 18.27 15.89 -19.44
CA ASP A 64 17.75 17.26 -19.60
C ASP A 64 17.71 18.08 -18.29
N ASP A 65 18.39 17.57 -17.24
CA ASP A 65 18.43 18.12 -15.89
C ASP A 65 17.07 18.12 -15.16
N SER A 66 16.02 17.54 -15.74
CA SER A 66 14.72 17.45 -15.09
C SER A 66 14.73 16.42 -13.94
N PRO A 67 14.06 16.71 -12.80
CA PRO A 67 14.03 15.81 -11.65
C PRO A 67 13.09 14.61 -11.92
N ALA A 68 13.52 13.41 -11.51
CA ALA A 68 12.72 12.20 -11.53
C ALA A 68 12.99 11.32 -10.31
N ALA A 69 12.22 10.25 -10.16
CA ALA A 69 12.47 9.19 -9.18
C ALA A 69 12.61 7.85 -9.91
N LEU A 70 13.71 7.16 -9.69
CA LEU A 70 13.93 5.80 -10.20
C LEU A 70 13.53 4.79 -9.12
N LYS A 71 12.65 3.87 -9.47
CA LYS A 71 12.21 2.78 -8.60
C LYS A 71 12.67 1.44 -9.15
N ILE A 72 13.43 0.67 -8.35
CA ILE A 72 13.93 -0.66 -8.69
C ILE A 72 13.31 -1.65 -7.69
N ALA A 73 12.57 -2.63 -8.20
CA ALA A 73 11.90 -3.65 -7.41
C ALA A 73 12.34 -5.05 -7.84
N PRO A 74 12.31 -6.05 -6.91
CA PRO A 74 12.61 -7.43 -7.29
C PRO A 74 11.50 -8.00 -8.20
N PRO A 75 11.83 -8.93 -9.11
CA PRO A 75 10.84 -9.56 -10.00
C PRO A 75 9.69 -10.23 -9.23
N PHE A 76 9.96 -10.83 -8.08
CA PHE A 76 8.93 -11.47 -7.25
C PHE A 76 7.94 -10.48 -6.60
N ALA A 77 8.25 -9.18 -6.59
CA ALA A 77 7.31 -8.13 -6.20
C ALA A 77 6.39 -7.68 -7.36
N ARG A 78 6.56 -8.25 -8.53
CA ARG A 78 5.76 -8.02 -9.74
C ARG A 78 5.66 -6.55 -10.13
N PRO A 79 6.82 -5.87 -10.39
CA PRO A 79 6.84 -4.44 -10.74
C PRO A 79 6.06 -4.12 -12.01
N GLU A 80 5.87 -5.10 -12.91
CA GLU A 80 5.04 -4.97 -14.12
C GLU A 80 3.60 -4.60 -13.80
N LEU A 81 3.03 -5.08 -12.70
CA LEU A 81 1.66 -4.71 -12.32
C LEU A 81 1.57 -3.24 -11.88
N GLU A 82 2.56 -2.76 -11.15
CA GLU A 82 2.62 -1.34 -10.79
C GLU A 82 2.78 -0.47 -12.04
N ARG A 83 3.67 -0.85 -12.96
CA ARG A 83 3.83 -0.18 -14.25
C ARG A 83 2.51 -0.07 -14.99
N ASP A 84 1.81 -1.18 -15.15
CA ASP A 84 0.56 -1.27 -15.92
C ASP A 84 -0.56 -0.40 -15.29
N ALA A 85 -0.66 -0.41 -13.96
CA ALA A 85 -1.62 0.44 -13.25
C ALA A 85 -1.27 1.93 -13.39
N LEU A 86 0.01 2.31 -13.24
CA LEU A 86 0.45 3.69 -13.39
C LEU A 86 0.28 4.19 -14.83
N ALA A 87 0.55 3.35 -15.83
CA ALA A 87 0.31 3.65 -17.23
C ALA A 87 -1.19 3.87 -17.49
N HIS A 88 -2.06 3.02 -16.94
CA HIS A 88 -3.49 3.12 -17.10
C HIS A 88 -4.07 4.40 -16.45
N TRP A 89 -3.66 4.73 -15.23
CA TRP A 89 -4.05 6.00 -14.57
C TRP A 89 -3.43 7.23 -15.24
N ASN A 90 -2.35 7.07 -15.97
CA ASN A 90 -1.66 8.14 -16.70
C ASN A 90 -1.52 9.44 -15.91
N GLY A 91 -1.14 9.32 -14.64
CA GLY A 91 -1.00 10.46 -13.73
C GLY A 91 -2.31 10.98 -13.13
N TRP A 92 -3.47 10.41 -13.42
CA TRP A 92 -4.74 10.81 -12.81
C TRP A 92 -4.86 10.26 -11.38
N GLY A 93 -4.61 11.13 -10.40
CA GLY A 93 -4.62 10.75 -8.97
C GLY A 93 -3.38 10.00 -8.49
N ALA A 94 -2.52 9.54 -9.37
CA ALA A 94 -1.28 8.82 -9.06
C ALA A 94 -0.05 9.54 -9.63
N VAL A 95 1.12 9.16 -9.12
CA VAL A 95 2.42 9.50 -9.70
C VAL A 95 2.45 9.08 -11.18
N ARG A 96 2.99 9.93 -12.05
CA ARG A 96 3.11 9.60 -13.47
C ARG A 96 4.31 8.69 -13.72
N LEU A 97 4.08 7.63 -14.46
CA LEU A 97 5.15 6.86 -15.10
C LEU A 97 5.71 7.68 -16.26
N LEU A 98 7.00 7.99 -16.21
CA LEU A 98 7.70 8.72 -17.26
C LEU A 98 8.27 7.77 -18.30
N ASP A 99 8.89 6.69 -17.83
CA ASP A 99 9.54 5.68 -18.68
C ASP A 99 9.78 4.38 -17.91
N GLU A 100 10.14 3.32 -18.63
CA GLU A 100 10.68 2.08 -18.07
C GLU A 100 12.13 1.94 -18.56
N THR A 101 13.06 1.68 -17.65
CA THR A 101 14.46 1.48 -18.05
C THR A 101 14.66 0.09 -18.64
N PRO A 102 15.65 -0.11 -19.53
CA PRO A 102 15.92 -1.42 -20.15
C PRO A 102 16.12 -2.56 -19.14
N ASP A 103 16.58 -2.24 -17.94
CA ASP A 103 16.86 -3.18 -16.86
C ASP A 103 15.68 -3.32 -15.85
N GLY A 104 14.47 -2.88 -16.24
CA GLY A 104 13.24 -3.08 -15.46
C GLY A 104 13.00 -2.07 -14.33
N GLY A 105 13.72 -0.95 -14.28
CA GLY A 105 13.45 0.15 -13.36
C GLY A 105 12.30 1.03 -13.88
N LEU A 106 11.44 1.51 -12.98
CA LEU A 106 10.38 2.47 -13.30
C LEU A 106 10.87 3.89 -13.06
N LEU A 107 10.88 4.71 -14.11
CA LEU A 107 11.16 6.14 -13.99
C LEU A 107 9.86 6.90 -13.78
N LEU A 108 9.76 7.56 -12.63
CA LEU A 108 8.54 8.23 -12.17
C LEU A 108 8.76 9.74 -12.06
N GLU A 109 7.68 10.52 -12.18
CA GLU A 109 7.76 11.95 -11.85
C GLU A 109 8.24 12.15 -10.41
N ARG A 110 9.03 13.21 -10.18
CA ARG A 110 9.49 13.59 -8.86
C ARG A 110 8.33 14.19 -8.08
N LEU A 111 8.02 13.61 -6.92
CA LEU A 111 7.13 14.20 -5.91
C LEU A 111 7.95 14.72 -4.73
N HIS A 112 7.28 15.38 -3.78
CA HIS A 112 7.87 15.89 -2.55
C HIS A 112 7.80 14.82 -1.44
N PRO A 113 8.84 14.00 -1.25
CA PRO A 113 8.78 12.85 -0.35
C PRO A 113 8.65 13.24 1.13
N GLU A 114 9.03 14.47 1.47
CA GLU A 114 8.91 15.06 2.81
C GLU A 114 7.48 15.52 3.11
N VAL A 115 6.65 15.71 2.07
CA VAL A 115 5.28 16.22 2.18
C VAL A 115 4.29 15.10 1.87
N SER A 116 3.72 14.51 2.89
CA SER A 116 2.67 13.48 2.75
C SER A 116 1.38 13.91 3.47
N LEU A 117 0.26 13.26 3.19
CA LEU A 117 -0.99 13.52 3.92
C LEU A 117 -0.86 13.29 5.43
N ARG A 118 0.12 12.51 5.89
CA ARG A 118 0.38 12.33 7.32
C ARG A 118 0.81 13.61 8.03
N SER A 119 1.35 14.60 7.32
CA SER A 119 1.71 15.90 7.89
C SER A 119 0.53 16.84 8.12
N LEU A 120 -0.64 16.52 7.58
CA LEU A 120 -1.85 17.32 7.76
C LEU A 120 -2.61 16.94 9.04
N PRO A 121 -3.41 17.86 9.60
CA PRO A 121 -4.43 17.53 10.58
C PRO A 121 -5.35 16.42 10.04
N GLU A 122 -5.76 15.48 10.89
CA GLU A 122 -6.46 14.25 10.50
C GLU A 122 -7.67 14.48 9.59
N ALA A 123 -8.55 15.41 9.96
CA ALA A 123 -9.77 15.68 9.20
C ALA A 123 -9.46 16.13 7.77
N LYS A 124 -8.44 16.98 7.60
CA LYS A 124 -7.97 17.42 6.28
C LYS A 124 -7.29 16.29 5.52
N ALA A 125 -6.46 15.51 6.20
CA ALA A 125 -5.79 14.36 5.59
C ALA A 125 -6.79 13.33 5.02
N LEU A 126 -7.87 13.04 5.76
CA LEU A 126 -8.90 12.11 5.30
C LEU A 126 -9.69 12.67 4.09
N LEU A 127 -10.00 13.95 4.10
CA LEU A 127 -10.69 14.61 2.97
C LEU A 127 -9.84 14.56 1.69
N GLU A 128 -8.58 14.95 1.78
CA GLU A 128 -7.64 14.93 0.65
C GLU A 128 -7.36 13.49 0.17
N ALA A 129 -7.26 12.54 1.10
CA ALA A 129 -7.11 11.12 0.76
C ALA A 129 -8.32 10.59 0.00
N ALA A 130 -9.54 10.88 0.47
CA ALA A 130 -10.78 10.49 -0.22
C ALA A 130 -10.86 11.09 -1.63
N GLY A 131 -10.54 12.37 -1.79
CA GLY A 131 -10.48 13.03 -3.09
C GLY A 131 -9.41 12.47 -4.03
N THR A 132 -8.30 11.96 -3.48
CA THR A 132 -7.22 11.36 -4.28
C THR A 132 -7.57 9.94 -4.71
N VAL A 133 -8.01 9.08 -3.77
CA VAL A 133 -8.30 7.68 -4.07
C VAL A 133 -9.46 7.52 -5.04
N ARG A 134 -10.47 8.38 -4.96
CA ARG A 134 -11.63 8.39 -5.89
C ARG A 134 -11.21 8.49 -7.36
N LYS A 135 -10.10 9.15 -7.65
CA LYS A 135 -9.55 9.28 -9.01
C LYS A 135 -8.95 7.99 -9.54
N LEU A 136 -8.53 7.08 -8.65
CA LEU A 136 -7.89 5.81 -9.00
C LEU A 136 -8.88 4.70 -9.31
N TRP A 137 -10.14 4.84 -8.87
CA TRP A 137 -11.17 3.83 -9.06
C TRP A 137 -11.78 3.95 -10.45
N VAL A 138 -11.17 3.25 -11.38
CA VAL A 138 -11.54 3.19 -12.79
C VAL A 138 -11.72 1.74 -13.23
N GLU A 139 -12.39 1.50 -14.34
CA GLU A 139 -12.44 0.17 -14.92
C GLU A 139 -11.00 -0.32 -15.25
N PRO A 140 -10.67 -1.57 -14.95
CA PRO A 140 -9.36 -2.11 -15.31
C PRO A 140 -9.23 -2.23 -16.84
N PRO A 141 -8.01 -2.10 -17.41
CA PRO A 141 -7.83 -2.24 -18.85
C PRO A 141 -8.14 -3.67 -19.31
N ALA A 142 -8.66 -3.81 -20.52
CA ALA A 142 -8.98 -5.11 -21.11
C ALA A 142 -7.73 -6.02 -21.14
N GLY A 143 -7.90 -7.29 -20.74
CA GLY A 143 -6.81 -8.27 -20.72
C GLY A 143 -5.75 -8.04 -19.62
N HIS A 144 -6.06 -7.27 -18.61
CA HIS A 144 -5.16 -7.00 -17.49
C HIS A 144 -4.71 -8.28 -16.76
N GLY A 145 -3.49 -8.22 -16.16
CA GLY A 145 -2.95 -9.28 -15.32
C GLY A 145 -3.12 -9.04 -13.81
N PHE A 146 -3.95 -8.07 -13.40
CA PHE A 146 -4.17 -7.75 -11.99
C PHE A 146 -4.94 -8.87 -11.30
N GLU A 147 -4.48 -9.20 -10.10
CA GLU A 147 -5.16 -10.13 -9.21
C GLU A 147 -6.47 -9.53 -8.67
N SER A 148 -7.49 -10.36 -8.48
CA SER A 148 -8.71 -9.93 -7.81
C SER A 148 -8.54 -9.83 -6.28
N VAL A 149 -9.38 -9.01 -5.64
CA VAL A 149 -9.48 -8.96 -4.17
C VAL A 149 -9.85 -10.34 -3.61
N ALA A 150 -10.70 -11.10 -4.29
CA ALA A 150 -11.08 -12.45 -3.88
C ALA A 150 -9.88 -13.40 -3.83
N GLU A 151 -9.05 -13.44 -4.87
CA GLU A 151 -7.84 -14.26 -4.94
C GLU A 151 -6.80 -13.84 -3.88
N ARG A 152 -6.55 -12.53 -3.75
CA ARG A 152 -5.63 -11.99 -2.74
C ARG A 152 -6.07 -12.39 -1.34
N THR A 153 -7.34 -12.16 -1.02
CA THR A 153 -7.87 -12.42 0.32
C THR A 153 -8.05 -13.91 0.62
N GLN A 154 -8.17 -14.76 -0.40
CA GLN A 154 -8.17 -16.20 -0.22
C GLN A 154 -6.83 -16.71 0.36
N ARG A 155 -5.71 -16.22 -0.18
CA ARG A 155 -4.39 -16.59 0.36
C ARG A 155 -4.17 -15.99 1.76
N GLN A 156 -4.64 -14.78 1.99
CA GLN A 156 -4.58 -14.14 3.31
C GLN A 156 -5.42 -14.91 4.34
N ALA A 157 -6.64 -15.32 3.97
CA ALA A 157 -7.51 -16.11 4.82
C ALA A 157 -6.87 -17.46 5.21
N ALA A 158 -6.26 -18.16 4.24
CA ALA A 158 -5.54 -19.40 4.52
C ALA A 158 -4.38 -19.21 5.51
N ALA A 159 -3.67 -18.07 5.45
CA ALA A 159 -2.62 -17.73 6.40
C ALA A 159 -3.16 -17.34 7.79
N MET A 160 -4.40 -16.86 7.89
CA MET A 160 -5.07 -16.53 9.13
C MET A 160 -5.67 -17.75 9.85
N GLU A 161 -6.02 -18.80 9.11
CA GLU A 161 -6.73 -19.97 9.63
C GLU A 161 -6.12 -20.59 10.90
N PRO A 162 -4.78 -20.73 11.02
CA PRO A 162 -4.16 -21.26 12.24
C PRO A 162 -4.46 -20.44 13.51
N TYR A 163 -4.81 -19.17 13.36
CA TYR A 163 -5.09 -18.27 14.48
C TYR A 163 -6.54 -18.36 15.00
N ARG A 164 -7.43 -19.14 14.38
CA ARG A 164 -8.78 -19.38 14.90
C ARG A 164 -8.78 -20.03 16.29
N ALA A 165 -7.76 -20.81 16.60
CA ALA A 165 -7.63 -21.48 17.91
C ALA A 165 -6.81 -20.65 18.91
N ASP A 166 -6.34 -19.45 18.55
CA ASP A 166 -5.57 -18.59 19.44
C ASP A 166 -6.48 -17.98 20.52
N PRO A 167 -6.12 -18.06 21.81
CA PRO A 167 -6.98 -17.59 22.91
C PRO A 167 -7.30 -16.09 22.86
N THR A 168 -6.44 -15.29 22.24
CA THR A 168 -6.55 -13.81 22.18
C THR A 168 -7.08 -13.29 20.84
N ALA A 169 -6.73 -13.98 19.75
CA ALA A 169 -7.05 -13.55 18.40
C ALA A 169 -8.17 -14.37 17.74
N GLY A 170 -8.56 -15.50 18.31
CA GLY A 170 -9.43 -16.50 17.67
C GLY A 170 -10.81 -15.96 17.29
N ASP A 171 -11.50 -15.29 18.20
CA ASP A 171 -12.84 -14.74 17.93
C ASP A 171 -12.81 -13.68 16.83
N LEU A 172 -11.82 -12.78 16.87
CA LEU A 172 -11.66 -11.76 15.83
C LEU A 172 -11.25 -12.38 14.49
N THR A 173 -10.42 -13.41 14.51
CA THR A 173 -10.04 -14.14 13.30
C THR A 173 -11.25 -14.83 12.68
N ALA A 174 -12.08 -15.50 13.47
CA ALA A 174 -13.30 -16.13 12.99
C ALA A 174 -14.27 -15.11 12.39
N ALA A 175 -14.50 -13.98 13.08
CA ALA A 175 -15.34 -12.89 12.59
C ALA A 175 -14.82 -12.28 11.28
N ALA A 176 -13.51 -12.04 11.18
CA ALA A 176 -12.88 -11.48 9.98
C ALA A 176 -12.99 -12.43 8.78
N LEU A 177 -12.81 -13.74 8.99
CA LEU A 177 -12.95 -14.74 7.94
C LEU A 177 -14.40 -14.86 7.47
N ALA A 178 -15.37 -14.86 8.38
CA ALA A 178 -16.80 -14.86 8.05
C ALA A 178 -17.19 -13.59 7.25
N ALA A 179 -16.76 -12.42 7.69
CA ALA A 179 -16.99 -11.17 6.95
C ALA A 179 -16.40 -11.22 5.54
N ARG A 180 -15.21 -11.76 5.37
CA ARG A 180 -14.59 -11.94 4.04
C ARG A 180 -15.44 -12.85 3.14
N GLU A 181 -15.93 -13.98 3.65
CA GLU A 181 -16.76 -14.90 2.87
C GLU A 181 -18.01 -14.23 2.33
N GLU A 182 -18.71 -13.47 3.19
CA GLU A 182 -19.90 -12.70 2.79
C GLU A 182 -19.57 -11.65 1.73
N LEU A 183 -18.48 -10.90 1.92
CA LEU A 183 -18.08 -9.81 1.04
C LEU A 183 -17.66 -10.30 -0.35
N VAL A 184 -16.95 -11.41 -0.45
CA VAL A 184 -16.52 -11.97 -1.74
C VAL A 184 -17.61 -12.77 -2.46
N ALA A 185 -18.64 -13.25 -1.74
CA ALA A 185 -19.74 -13.97 -2.34
C ALA A 185 -20.63 -13.06 -3.22
N ALA A 186 -20.71 -11.78 -2.89
CA ALA A 186 -21.51 -10.80 -3.62
C ALA A 186 -20.73 -9.46 -3.74
N PRO A 187 -19.71 -9.39 -4.61
CA PRO A 187 -18.95 -8.16 -4.81
C PRO A 187 -19.83 -7.09 -5.49
N ASP A 188 -19.79 -5.86 -4.97
CA ASP A 188 -20.57 -4.74 -5.54
C ASP A 188 -19.94 -4.19 -6.81
N GLU A 189 -18.63 -4.25 -6.94
CA GLU A 189 -17.85 -3.54 -7.94
C GLU A 189 -16.63 -4.35 -8.39
N SER A 190 -16.14 -4.03 -9.60
CA SER A 190 -14.91 -4.61 -10.15
C SER A 190 -14.05 -3.50 -10.77
N LEU A 191 -13.40 -2.70 -9.91
CA LEU A 191 -12.58 -1.55 -10.29
C LEU A 191 -11.11 -1.81 -10.04
N LEU A 192 -10.24 -1.11 -10.78
CA LEU A 192 -8.83 -1.06 -10.49
C LEU A 192 -8.61 -0.28 -9.18
N LEU A 193 -7.93 -0.91 -8.24
CA LEU A 193 -7.65 -0.40 -6.92
C LEU A 193 -6.16 -0.11 -6.75
N HIS A 194 -5.84 0.82 -5.86
CA HIS A 194 -4.46 1.02 -5.41
C HIS A 194 -3.94 -0.17 -4.57
N GLY A 195 -4.82 -0.91 -3.91
CA GLY A 195 -4.56 -2.12 -3.15
C GLY A 195 -3.94 -1.92 -1.76
N CYS A 196 -3.16 -0.85 -1.57
CA CYS A 196 -2.51 -0.55 -0.29
C CYS A 196 -2.58 0.95 0.07
N PHE A 197 -3.66 1.62 -0.30
CA PHE A 197 -3.86 3.07 -0.14
C PHE A 197 -3.89 3.49 1.34
N ARG A 198 -3.16 4.56 1.67
CA ARG A 198 -3.08 5.17 3.00
C ARG A 198 -2.42 6.55 2.92
N GLN A 199 -2.59 7.39 3.96
CA GLN A 199 -2.05 8.76 3.99
C GLN A 199 -0.55 8.86 3.66
N GLY A 200 0.26 7.92 4.16
CA GLY A 200 1.70 7.91 3.88
C GLY A 200 2.09 7.46 2.47
N LYS A 201 1.12 7.10 1.63
CA LYS A 201 1.30 6.81 0.19
C LYS A 201 0.68 7.89 -0.70
N VAL A 202 0.38 9.05 -0.15
CA VAL A 202 -0.09 10.21 -0.90
C VAL A 202 0.85 11.36 -0.59
N LEU A 203 1.59 11.79 -1.60
CA LEU A 203 2.65 12.79 -1.52
C LEU A 203 2.25 14.06 -2.26
N GLY A 204 2.83 15.19 -1.83
CA GLY A 204 2.72 16.45 -2.55
C GLY A 204 3.46 16.40 -3.87
N GLY A 205 2.94 17.09 -4.88
CA GLY A 205 3.59 17.20 -6.20
C GLY A 205 3.30 18.54 -6.86
N ASP A 206 4.13 18.89 -7.84
CA ASP A 206 4.01 20.17 -8.57
C ASP A 206 2.82 20.16 -9.52
N ARG A 207 2.52 19.03 -10.14
CA ARG A 207 1.42 18.86 -11.11
C ARG A 207 0.04 18.85 -10.46
N ALA A 208 -0.03 18.30 -9.26
CA ALA A 208 -1.25 18.25 -8.45
C ALA A 208 -0.88 18.24 -6.97
N PRO A 209 -1.73 18.82 -6.09
CA PRO A 209 -1.43 18.92 -4.67
C PRO A 209 -1.13 17.59 -4.00
N TRP A 210 -1.84 16.53 -4.42
CA TRP A 210 -1.74 15.19 -3.85
C TRP A 210 -1.79 14.11 -4.91
N LEU A 211 -0.82 13.19 -4.86
CA LEU A 211 -0.66 12.09 -5.80
C LEU A 211 -0.31 10.80 -5.06
N ALA A 212 -0.99 9.72 -5.39
CA ALA A 212 -0.73 8.40 -4.81
C ALA A 212 0.54 7.76 -5.40
N VAL A 213 1.27 7.01 -4.58
CA VAL A 213 2.53 6.34 -4.96
C VAL A 213 2.55 4.88 -4.52
N GLY A 214 3.27 4.05 -5.27
CA GLY A 214 3.58 2.67 -4.91
C GLY A 214 2.34 1.81 -4.74
N PRO A 215 1.46 1.71 -5.75
CA PRO A 215 0.33 0.79 -5.70
C PRO A 215 0.80 -0.67 -5.62
N GLU A 216 -0.07 -1.49 -5.08
CA GLU A 216 -0.08 -2.95 -5.17
C GLU A 216 -1.41 -3.33 -5.84
N PRO A 217 -1.54 -3.09 -7.16
CA PRO A 217 -2.84 -3.00 -7.81
C PRO A 217 -3.61 -4.32 -7.75
N LEU A 218 -4.91 -4.19 -7.59
CA LEU A 218 -5.89 -5.26 -7.52
C LEU A 218 -7.14 -4.86 -8.27
N VAL A 219 -7.97 -5.84 -8.59
CA VAL A 219 -9.33 -5.60 -9.10
C VAL A 219 -10.36 -6.02 -8.06
N GLY A 220 -11.29 -5.13 -7.74
CA GLY A 220 -12.34 -5.39 -6.76
C GLY A 220 -13.09 -4.13 -6.35
N GLU A 221 -13.67 -4.15 -5.15
CA GLU A 221 -14.51 -3.08 -4.66
C GLU A 221 -13.74 -1.99 -3.89
N ARG A 222 -14.21 -0.76 -4.01
CA ARG A 222 -13.64 0.44 -3.38
C ARG A 222 -13.49 0.32 -1.86
N ALA A 223 -14.42 -0.38 -1.20
CA ALA A 223 -14.41 -0.61 0.23
C ALA A 223 -13.14 -1.31 0.71
N TYR A 224 -12.62 -2.26 -0.08
CA TYR A 224 -11.34 -2.91 0.23
C TYR A 224 -10.17 -1.93 0.25
N ASP A 225 -10.11 -1.01 -0.69
CA ASP A 225 -9.02 -0.02 -0.75
C ASP A 225 -9.07 0.96 0.44
N LEU A 226 -10.27 1.45 0.77
CA LEU A 226 -10.49 2.35 1.90
C LEU A 226 -10.24 1.74 3.26
N ALA A 227 -10.44 0.44 3.45
CA ALA A 227 -10.27 -0.25 4.71
C ALA A 227 -8.92 0.07 5.39
N ARG A 228 -7.88 0.27 4.60
CA ARG A 228 -6.56 0.63 5.11
C ARG A 228 -6.43 2.08 5.51
N LEU A 229 -7.18 2.97 4.88
CA LEU A 229 -7.26 4.38 5.25
C LEU A 229 -8.05 4.57 6.56
N VAL A 230 -9.11 3.78 6.79
CA VAL A 230 -9.88 3.80 8.04
C VAL A 230 -8.98 3.57 9.25
N ARG A 231 -8.06 2.62 9.18
CA ARG A 231 -7.13 2.31 10.27
C ARG A 231 -5.81 3.09 10.25
N ASP A 232 -5.67 4.05 9.36
CA ASP A 232 -4.45 4.87 9.33
C ASP A 232 -4.26 5.61 10.66
N ARG A 233 -3.02 5.72 11.13
CA ARG A 233 -2.68 6.23 12.47
C ARG A 233 -3.34 5.41 13.60
N VAL A 234 -3.34 4.09 13.48
CA VAL A 234 -3.95 3.20 14.48
C VAL A 234 -3.37 3.42 15.88
N GLU A 235 -2.10 3.76 15.97
CA GLU A 235 -1.41 4.08 17.22
C GLU A 235 -2.04 5.28 17.92
N ASP A 236 -2.38 6.32 17.18
CA ASP A 236 -3.05 7.52 17.70
C ASP A 236 -4.50 7.22 18.14
N LEU A 237 -5.17 6.32 17.38
CA LEU A 237 -6.53 5.88 17.72
C LEU A 237 -6.55 5.06 19.02
N VAL A 238 -5.69 4.06 19.15
CA VAL A 238 -5.63 3.19 20.34
C VAL A 238 -5.16 3.96 21.57
N GLY A 239 -4.23 4.90 21.39
CA GLY A 239 -3.79 5.77 22.49
C GLY A 239 -4.83 6.80 22.98
N ALA A 240 -5.93 7.00 22.24
CA ALA A 240 -6.94 8.00 22.58
C ALA A 240 -8.15 7.38 23.29
N SER A 241 -8.63 8.02 24.38
CA SER A 241 -9.84 7.58 25.12
C SER A 241 -11.11 7.49 24.26
N ALA A 242 -11.18 8.27 23.17
CA ALA A 242 -12.28 8.26 22.20
C ALA A 242 -11.99 7.42 20.94
N GLY A 243 -10.97 6.56 20.95
CA GLY A 243 -10.49 5.85 19.77
C GLY A 243 -11.55 5.03 19.05
N ALA A 244 -12.28 4.19 19.78
CA ALA A 244 -13.36 3.37 19.22
C ALA A 244 -14.48 4.21 18.57
N SER A 245 -14.91 5.30 19.20
CA SER A 245 -15.93 6.19 18.62
C SER A 245 -15.39 6.95 17.40
N THR A 246 -14.11 7.30 17.41
CA THR A 246 -13.43 7.94 16.28
C THR A 246 -13.29 6.98 15.10
N ALA A 247 -12.94 5.73 15.33
CA ALA A 247 -12.85 4.70 14.28
C ALA A 247 -14.21 4.50 13.59
N ARG A 248 -15.29 4.30 14.36
CA ARG A 248 -16.67 4.18 13.83
C ARG A 248 -17.10 5.42 13.05
N ARG A 249 -16.83 6.61 13.57
CA ARG A 249 -17.14 7.87 12.88
C ARG A 249 -16.34 8.01 11.58
N ARG A 250 -15.09 7.51 11.54
CA ARG A 250 -14.24 7.52 10.34
C ARG A 250 -14.81 6.60 9.25
N VAL A 251 -15.28 5.38 9.61
CA VAL A 251 -16.02 4.50 8.70
C VAL A 251 -17.22 5.22 8.11
N ASN A 252 -18.11 5.76 8.98
CA ASN A 252 -19.33 6.44 8.51
C ASN A 252 -19.03 7.62 7.60
N LYS A 253 -18.10 8.50 7.98
CA LYS A 253 -17.75 9.67 7.15
C LYS A 253 -17.17 9.30 5.80
N LEU A 254 -16.31 8.29 5.74
CA LEU A 254 -15.73 7.85 4.46
C LEU A 254 -16.78 7.18 3.58
N ALA A 255 -17.62 6.31 4.15
CA ALA A 255 -18.71 5.69 3.44
C ALA A 255 -19.68 6.74 2.87
N ASP A 256 -20.14 7.70 3.69
CA ASP A 256 -21.06 8.78 3.27
C ASP A 256 -20.43 9.69 2.19
N SER A 257 -19.15 10.09 2.36
CA SER A 257 -18.49 11.00 1.41
C SER A 257 -18.19 10.39 0.05
N LEU A 258 -18.16 9.06 -0.03
CA LEU A 258 -17.80 8.31 -1.23
C LEU A 258 -18.95 7.46 -1.77
N ASP A 259 -20.16 7.65 -1.21
CA ASP A 259 -21.37 6.92 -1.59
C ASP A 259 -21.14 5.39 -1.63
N MET A 260 -20.89 4.83 -0.46
CA MET A 260 -20.49 3.43 -0.31
C MET A 260 -21.21 2.79 0.88
N ASP A 261 -21.47 1.49 0.80
CA ASP A 261 -22.05 0.73 1.90
C ASP A 261 -21.13 0.72 3.13
N ARG A 262 -21.68 1.13 4.28
CA ARG A 262 -20.95 1.24 5.56
C ARG A 262 -20.55 -0.13 6.11
N GLU A 263 -21.44 -1.13 5.97
CA GLU A 263 -21.17 -2.47 6.48
C GLU A 263 -20.10 -3.18 5.65
N ARG A 264 -20.07 -2.96 4.32
CA ARG A 264 -18.98 -3.46 3.48
C ARG A 264 -17.66 -2.82 3.86
N LEU A 265 -17.61 -1.50 4.05
CA LEU A 265 -16.38 -0.82 4.49
C LEU A 265 -15.93 -1.31 5.86
N ARG A 266 -16.86 -1.52 6.79
CA ARG A 266 -16.59 -2.06 8.13
C ARG A 266 -16.02 -3.48 8.04
N GLY A 267 -16.67 -4.36 7.28
CA GLY A 267 -16.26 -5.75 7.10
C GLY A 267 -14.85 -5.86 6.50
N TRP A 268 -14.55 -5.11 5.44
CA TRP A 268 -13.19 -5.07 4.89
C TRP A 268 -12.17 -4.45 5.85
N THR A 269 -12.59 -3.46 6.65
CA THR A 269 -11.71 -2.88 7.67
C THR A 269 -11.36 -3.90 8.74
N LEU A 270 -12.34 -4.67 9.21
CA LEU A 270 -12.14 -5.78 10.14
C LEU A 270 -11.18 -6.82 9.55
N PHE A 271 -11.48 -7.33 8.36
CA PHE A 271 -10.65 -8.35 7.71
C PHE A 271 -9.20 -7.87 7.57
N ARG A 272 -8.97 -6.66 7.04
CA ARG A 272 -7.62 -6.14 6.82
C ARG A 272 -6.88 -5.79 8.11
N ALA A 273 -7.59 -5.43 9.18
CA ALA A 273 -6.98 -5.22 10.49
C ALA A 273 -6.50 -6.53 11.10
N VAL A 274 -7.36 -7.56 11.13
CA VAL A 274 -7.04 -8.88 11.68
C VAL A 274 -5.96 -9.57 10.84
N GLU A 275 -6.04 -9.52 9.50
CA GLU A 275 -4.98 -10.04 8.62
C GLU A 275 -3.61 -9.44 8.96
N SER A 276 -3.57 -8.14 9.14
CA SER A 276 -2.30 -7.48 9.49
C SER A 276 -1.85 -7.79 10.92
N GLY A 277 -2.78 -8.01 11.84
CA GLY A 277 -2.51 -8.45 13.20
C GLY A 277 -1.93 -9.85 13.25
N THR A 278 -2.56 -10.82 12.57
CA THR A 278 -2.05 -12.21 12.51
C THR A 278 -0.69 -12.29 11.82
N ARG A 279 -0.49 -11.52 10.74
CA ARG A 279 0.82 -11.42 10.09
C ARG A 279 1.88 -10.77 11.00
N ALA A 280 1.51 -9.83 11.86
CA ALA A 280 2.41 -9.27 12.86
C ALA A 280 2.77 -10.32 13.92
N LEU A 281 1.83 -11.17 14.35
CA LEU A 281 2.10 -12.30 15.24
C LEU A 281 3.09 -13.29 14.61
N THR A 282 2.87 -13.68 13.35
CA THR A 282 3.80 -14.55 12.59
C THR A 282 5.23 -13.97 12.56
N ALA A 283 5.34 -12.66 12.41
CA ALA A 283 6.63 -11.95 12.38
C ALA A 283 7.20 -11.61 13.79
N GLY A 284 6.59 -12.11 14.87
CA GLY A 284 7.03 -11.85 16.26
C GLY A 284 6.80 -10.42 16.76
N ARG A 285 6.05 -9.59 16.03
CA ARG A 285 5.76 -8.17 16.34
C ARG A 285 4.51 -8.06 17.19
N ARG A 286 4.60 -8.51 18.46
CA ARG A 286 3.44 -8.61 19.37
C ARG A 286 2.74 -7.27 19.61
N GLN A 287 3.48 -6.18 19.83
CA GLN A 287 2.88 -4.86 20.06
C GLN A 287 2.05 -4.37 18.85
N ASP A 288 2.57 -4.57 17.63
CA ASP A 288 1.82 -4.24 16.41
C ASP A 288 0.53 -5.07 16.31
N ALA A 289 0.61 -6.35 16.69
CA ALA A 289 -0.55 -7.23 16.67
C ALA A 289 -1.61 -6.80 17.70
N GLU A 290 -1.21 -6.51 18.93
CA GLU A 290 -2.11 -6.02 19.99
C GLU A 290 -2.84 -4.75 19.56
N LEU A 291 -2.14 -3.75 19.01
CA LEU A 291 -2.73 -2.52 18.48
C LEU A 291 -3.79 -2.80 17.40
N LEU A 292 -3.48 -3.73 16.50
CA LEU A 292 -4.37 -4.06 15.38
C LEU A 292 -5.59 -4.87 15.83
N MET A 293 -5.44 -5.78 16.78
CA MET A 293 -6.55 -6.54 17.36
C MET A 293 -7.44 -5.66 18.24
N GLU A 294 -6.86 -4.76 19.04
CA GLU A 294 -7.61 -3.74 19.78
C GLU A 294 -8.49 -2.90 18.85
N PHE A 295 -7.89 -2.36 17.77
CA PHE A 295 -8.64 -1.61 16.77
C PHE A 295 -9.73 -2.47 16.11
N ALA A 296 -9.44 -3.72 15.76
CA ALA A 296 -10.41 -4.63 15.15
C ALA A 296 -11.61 -4.92 16.05
N SER A 297 -11.40 -5.00 17.37
CA SER A 297 -12.47 -5.24 18.36
C SER A 297 -13.52 -4.13 18.43
N TRP A 298 -13.28 -2.97 17.85
CA TRP A 298 -14.20 -1.83 17.80
C TRP A 298 -15.15 -1.84 16.60
N LEU A 299 -14.90 -2.72 15.64
CA LEU A 299 -15.62 -2.84 14.36
C LEU A 299 -16.70 -3.95 14.39
#